data_3c7bc58b39f3aee84954e87e883c5379
#
_entry.id   3c7bc58b39f3aee84954e87e883c5379
#
_cell.length_a   1.000
_cell.length_b   1.000
_cell.length_c   1.000
_cell.angle_alpha   90.00
_cell.angle_beta   90.00
_cell.angle_gamma   90.00
#
_symmetry.space_group_name_H-M   'P 1'
#
loop_
_entity.id
_entity.type
_entity.pdbx_description
1 polymer ?
#
loop_
_entity_poly.entity_id
_entity_poly.type
_entity_poly.pdbx_seq_one_letter_code
_entity_poly.pdbx_strand_id
1 'polypeptide(L)'
;PKLKTKPTRTYIHIPPAVNRFNFLLSTIDRYSGKGSTLVIVPDNRSVQRLVAQLPEAVVLDSALERSERYRNFLTCRYGRGLTVVGTRSAVFAPIADLESIIVLDEGSEQHYEVRSPGWNVRDVAILRAMKSDLNLTFVGYSPSSEVARLIESKWIDFSSIRSRVEVSAFPQSHGELIPSRLMGEI
;
A
#
# COMPACT_ATOMS: atom_id res chain seq x y z
N PRO A 1 10.74 27.30 -12.74
CA PRO A 1 10.75 26.50 -11.51
C PRO A 1 9.30 26.20 -11.14
N LYS A 2 8.86 24.93 -11.26
CA LYS A 2 7.56 24.52 -10.74
C LYS A 2 7.62 24.68 -9.23
N LEU A 3 6.73 25.46 -8.61
CA LEU A 3 6.56 25.49 -7.17
C LEU A 3 6.31 24.04 -6.72
N LYS A 4 7.21 23.49 -5.91
CA LYS A 4 6.95 22.22 -5.25
C LYS A 4 5.77 22.43 -4.30
N THR A 5 4.66 21.82 -4.60
CA THR A 5 3.55 21.72 -3.65
C THR A 5 4.04 20.98 -2.42
N LYS A 6 3.60 21.41 -1.22
CA LYS A 6 3.96 20.74 0.04
C LYS A 6 3.58 19.25 -0.06
N PRO A 7 4.48 18.32 0.30
CA PRO A 7 4.18 16.89 0.24
C PRO A 7 2.99 16.55 1.13
N THR A 8 2.13 15.68 0.65
CA THR A 8 0.94 15.22 1.36
C THR A 8 1.25 13.93 2.13
N ARG A 9 0.67 13.80 3.32
CA ARG A 9 0.73 12.58 4.13
C ARG A 9 -0.68 12.20 4.47
N THR A 10 -1.17 11.10 3.94
CA THR A 10 -2.59 10.76 4.04
C THR A 10 -2.78 9.29 4.38
N TYR A 11 -3.68 9.00 5.29
CA TYR A 11 -4.26 7.68 5.45
C TYR A 11 -5.63 7.65 4.79
N ILE A 12 -5.83 6.70 3.88
CA ILE A 12 -7.12 6.51 3.19
C ILE A 12 -7.77 5.24 3.72
N HIS A 13 -8.84 5.43 4.49
CA HIS A 13 -9.69 4.34 4.95
C HIS A 13 -10.58 3.87 3.81
N ILE A 14 -10.52 2.58 3.51
CA ILE A 14 -11.36 1.90 2.52
C ILE A 14 -12.34 1.00 3.26
N PRO A 15 -13.65 1.17 3.11
CA PRO A 15 -14.60 0.23 3.68
C PRO A 15 -14.53 -1.14 2.97
N PRO A 16 -14.86 -2.25 3.67
CA PRO A 16 -14.73 -3.63 3.13
C PRO A 16 -15.47 -3.87 1.81
N ALA A 17 -16.54 -3.15 1.54
CA ALA A 17 -17.32 -3.25 0.30
C ALA A 17 -16.61 -2.65 -0.94
N VAL A 18 -15.53 -1.90 -0.75
CA VAL A 18 -14.76 -1.33 -1.85
C VAL A 18 -13.61 -2.25 -2.23
N ASN A 19 -13.48 -2.56 -3.52
CA ASN A 19 -12.34 -3.34 -4.00
C ASN A 19 -11.05 -2.55 -3.81
N ARG A 20 -10.24 -2.97 -2.83
CA ARG A 20 -9.01 -2.28 -2.44
C ARG A 20 -7.96 -2.19 -3.57
N PHE A 21 -7.92 -3.17 -4.46
CA PHE A 21 -6.96 -3.17 -5.58
C PHE A 21 -7.34 -2.15 -6.65
N ASN A 22 -8.62 -2.09 -7.04
CA ASN A 22 -9.10 -1.07 -7.98
C ASN A 22 -8.89 0.33 -7.41
N PHE A 23 -9.12 0.49 -6.12
CA PHE A 23 -8.86 1.76 -5.45
C PHE A 23 -7.35 2.10 -5.43
N LEU A 24 -6.51 1.12 -5.13
CA LEU A 24 -5.06 1.29 -5.15
C LEU A 24 -4.55 1.70 -6.55
N LEU A 25 -5.06 1.08 -7.61
CA LEU A 25 -4.75 1.46 -8.99
C LEU A 25 -5.12 2.92 -9.28
N SER A 26 -6.30 3.36 -8.88
CA SER A 26 -6.72 4.76 -9.04
C SER A 26 -5.86 5.72 -8.21
N THR A 27 -5.33 5.26 -7.08
CA THR A 27 -4.41 6.06 -6.24
C THR A 27 -3.04 6.17 -6.90
N ILE A 28 -2.52 5.09 -7.49
CA ILE A 28 -1.26 5.08 -8.25
C ILE A 28 -1.36 6.06 -9.42
N ASP A 29 -2.47 6.02 -10.17
CA ASP A 29 -2.70 6.88 -11.33
C ASP A 29 -2.65 8.39 -10.97
N ARG A 30 -3.10 8.79 -9.78
CA ARG A 30 -3.00 10.19 -9.32
C ARG A 30 -1.56 10.72 -9.24
N TYR A 31 -0.58 9.83 -9.05
CA TYR A 31 0.83 10.17 -8.98
C TYR A 31 1.55 9.96 -10.32
N SER A 32 0.89 9.36 -11.31
CA SER A 32 1.43 9.15 -12.65
C SER A 32 1.88 10.48 -13.27
N GLY A 33 3.05 10.48 -13.91
CA GLY A 33 3.63 11.66 -14.56
C GLY A 33 4.24 12.73 -13.63
N LYS A 34 4.25 12.49 -12.30
CA LYS A 34 4.86 13.42 -11.33
C LYS A 34 6.24 13.00 -10.85
N GLY A 35 6.74 11.88 -11.29
CA GLY A 35 7.95 11.20 -10.86
C GLY A 35 7.64 9.73 -10.58
N SER A 36 8.57 9.02 -9.99
CA SER A 36 8.38 7.60 -9.67
C SER A 36 7.54 7.39 -8.42
N THR A 37 6.72 6.34 -8.43
CA THR A 37 5.87 5.93 -7.31
C THR A 37 6.28 4.55 -6.82
N LEU A 38 6.54 4.43 -5.52
CA LEU A 38 6.80 3.15 -4.85
C LEU A 38 5.52 2.65 -4.18
N VAL A 39 5.08 1.47 -4.58
CA VAL A 39 3.90 0.79 -4.03
C VAL A 39 4.35 -0.44 -3.25
N ILE A 40 4.05 -0.48 -1.97
CA ILE A 40 4.40 -1.59 -1.11
C ILE A 40 3.12 -2.30 -0.67
N VAL A 41 3.10 -3.61 -0.89
CA VAL A 41 1.99 -4.49 -0.54
C VAL A 41 2.46 -5.60 0.39
N PRO A 42 1.55 -6.18 1.20
CA PRO A 42 1.95 -7.13 2.23
C PRO A 42 2.53 -8.44 1.69
N ASP A 43 2.07 -8.92 0.53
CA ASP A 43 2.39 -10.27 0.04
C ASP A 43 2.55 -10.35 -1.48
N ASN A 44 3.16 -11.45 -1.95
CA ASN A 44 3.40 -11.72 -3.37
C ASN A 44 2.11 -11.86 -4.19
N ARG A 45 1.03 -12.37 -3.61
CA ARG A 45 -0.26 -12.48 -4.30
C ARG A 45 -0.80 -11.09 -4.63
N SER A 46 -0.62 -10.15 -3.72
CA SER A 46 -0.96 -8.74 -3.92
C SER A 46 -0.08 -8.11 -5.00
N VAL A 47 1.22 -8.42 -5.04
CA VAL A 47 2.13 -7.98 -6.12
C VAL A 47 1.62 -8.48 -7.48
N GLN A 48 1.36 -9.79 -7.60
CA GLN A 48 0.89 -10.39 -8.86
C GLN A 48 -0.42 -9.78 -9.36
N ARG A 49 -1.37 -9.51 -8.44
CA ARG A 49 -2.65 -8.86 -8.78
C ARG A 49 -2.46 -7.44 -9.33
N LEU A 50 -1.54 -6.68 -8.75
CA LEU A 50 -1.26 -5.33 -9.24
C LEU A 50 -0.53 -5.35 -10.57
N VAL A 51 0.49 -6.19 -10.72
CA VAL A 51 1.28 -6.28 -11.95
C VAL A 51 0.44 -6.74 -13.14
N ALA A 52 -0.55 -7.63 -12.92
CA ALA A 52 -1.50 -8.01 -13.95
C ALA A 52 -2.29 -6.81 -14.54
N GLN A 53 -2.43 -5.72 -13.78
CA GLN A 53 -3.11 -4.48 -14.20
C GLN A 53 -2.12 -3.35 -14.55
N LEU A 54 -0.84 -3.53 -14.23
CA LEU A 54 0.23 -2.57 -14.43
C LEU A 54 1.43 -3.25 -15.12
N PRO A 55 1.31 -3.63 -16.39
CA PRO A 55 2.35 -4.42 -17.08
C PRO A 55 3.71 -3.70 -17.17
N GLU A 56 3.71 -2.38 -17.12
CA GLU A 56 4.93 -1.57 -17.14
C GLU A 56 5.57 -1.37 -15.75
N ALA A 57 4.98 -1.95 -14.69
CA ALA A 57 5.51 -1.78 -13.35
C ALA A 57 6.81 -2.57 -13.15
N VAL A 58 7.77 -1.93 -12.51
CA VAL A 58 9.01 -2.59 -12.08
C VAL A 58 8.76 -3.35 -10.78
N VAL A 59 8.99 -4.65 -10.79
CA VAL A 59 8.74 -5.51 -9.64
C VAL A 59 9.98 -5.68 -8.79
N LEU A 60 9.84 -5.47 -7.47
CA LEU A 60 10.89 -5.74 -6.48
C LEU A 60 10.37 -6.75 -5.46
N ASP A 61 10.57 -8.03 -5.79
CA ASP A 61 10.14 -9.14 -4.96
C ASP A 61 11.26 -10.17 -4.77
N SER A 62 11.28 -10.82 -3.62
CA SER A 62 12.21 -11.91 -3.30
C SER A 62 11.97 -13.18 -4.12
N ALA A 63 10.77 -13.36 -4.67
CA ALA A 63 10.42 -14.49 -5.53
C ALA A 63 11.01 -14.41 -6.94
N LEU A 64 11.48 -13.23 -7.35
CA LEU A 64 12.12 -13.04 -8.66
C LEU A 64 13.48 -13.76 -8.73
N GLU A 65 13.83 -14.23 -9.91
CA GLU A 65 15.18 -14.71 -10.23
C GLU A 65 16.23 -13.64 -9.93
N ARG A 66 17.41 -14.08 -9.49
CA ARG A 66 18.47 -13.16 -9.05
C ARG A 66 18.89 -12.17 -10.14
N SER A 67 18.97 -12.61 -11.38
CA SER A 67 19.30 -11.78 -12.53
C SER A 67 18.25 -10.73 -12.83
N GLU A 68 16.98 -11.10 -12.76
CA GLU A 68 15.83 -10.22 -12.96
C GLU A 68 15.74 -9.18 -11.84
N ARG A 69 15.86 -9.63 -10.58
CA ARG A 69 15.88 -8.74 -9.42
C ARG A 69 17.00 -7.69 -9.51
N TYR A 70 18.18 -8.09 -9.95
CA TYR A 70 19.28 -7.16 -10.14
C TYR A 70 19.01 -6.16 -11.28
N ARG A 71 18.44 -6.61 -12.39
CA ARG A 71 18.01 -5.74 -13.49
C ARG A 71 16.99 -4.72 -13.03
N ASN A 72 15.96 -5.16 -12.31
CA ASN A 72 14.92 -4.28 -11.78
C ASN A 72 15.47 -3.29 -10.76
N PHE A 73 16.42 -3.70 -9.93
CA PHE A 73 17.14 -2.79 -9.03
C PHE A 73 17.89 -1.69 -9.80
N LEU A 74 18.58 -2.04 -10.87
CA LEU A 74 19.27 -1.06 -11.72
C LEU A 74 18.26 -0.14 -12.43
N THR A 75 17.15 -0.68 -12.89
CA THR A 75 16.05 0.11 -13.48
C THR A 75 15.51 1.13 -12.47
N CYS A 76 15.30 0.75 -11.22
CA CYS A 76 14.91 1.69 -10.16
C CYS A 76 15.95 2.80 -9.95
N ARG A 77 17.22 2.44 -9.97
CA ARG A 77 18.32 3.38 -9.70
C ARG A 77 18.52 4.42 -10.80
N TYR A 78 18.30 4.06 -12.05
CA TYR A 78 18.64 4.89 -13.21
C TYR A 78 17.42 5.33 -14.01
N GLY A 79 16.30 4.62 -13.90
CA GLY A 79 15.05 4.97 -14.56
C GLY A 79 14.35 6.16 -13.90
N ARG A 80 13.34 6.68 -14.58
CA ARG A 80 12.52 7.81 -14.12
C ARG A 80 11.06 7.58 -14.48
N GLY A 81 10.16 8.20 -13.70
CA GLY A 81 8.72 8.10 -13.93
C GLY A 81 8.18 6.68 -13.77
N LEU A 82 8.79 5.88 -12.90
CA LEU A 82 8.48 4.47 -12.73
C LEU A 82 7.35 4.23 -11.72
N THR A 83 6.52 3.25 -11.99
CA THR A 83 5.72 2.59 -10.97
C THR A 83 6.49 1.35 -10.50
N VAL A 84 6.92 1.37 -9.25
CA VAL A 84 7.66 0.27 -8.64
C VAL A 84 6.76 -0.44 -7.65
N VAL A 85 6.54 -1.73 -7.82
CA VAL A 85 5.69 -2.55 -6.95
C VAL A 85 6.55 -3.60 -6.24
N GLY A 86 6.37 -3.73 -4.94
CA GLY A 86 7.12 -4.73 -4.21
C GLY A 86 6.55 -5.04 -2.82
N THR A 87 7.18 -6.02 -2.19
CA THR A 87 6.90 -6.38 -0.81
C THR A 87 7.83 -5.61 0.15
N ARG A 88 7.83 -6.00 1.40
CA ARG A 88 8.54 -5.37 2.51
C ARG A 88 9.93 -4.78 2.16
N SER A 89 10.80 -5.57 1.54
CA SER A 89 12.17 -5.13 1.23
C SER A 89 12.25 -4.00 0.20
N ALA A 90 11.23 -3.80 -0.62
CA ALA A 90 11.18 -2.74 -1.63
C ALA A 90 11.21 -1.34 -1.00
N VAL A 91 10.88 -1.21 0.30
CA VAL A 91 10.93 0.08 0.98
C VAL A 91 12.34 0.71 0.96
N PHE A 92 13.39 -0.08 0.75
CA PHE A 92 14.78 0.39 0.63
C PHE A 92 15.26 0.62 -0.81
N ALA A 93 14.39 0.43 -1.80
CA ALA A 93 14.78 0.58 -3.21
C ALA A 93 15.34 1.99 -3.51
N PRO A 94 16.48 2.07 -4.22
CA PRO A 94 17.11 3.35 -4.58
C PRO A 94 16.45 3.92 -5.85
N ILE A 95 15.27 4.47 -5.72
CA ILE A 95 14.52 5.02 -6.86
C ILE A 95 14.97 6.47 -7.08
N ALA A 96 15.47 6.78 -8.28
CA ALA A 96 16.21 8.02 -8.57
C ALA A 96 15.34 9.29 -8.44
N ASP A 97 14.09 9.25 -8.89
CA ASP A 97 13.15 10.37 -8.89
C ASP A 97 11.87 10.04 -8.12
N LEU A 98 12.03 9.38 -6.96
CA LEU A 98 10.91 9.02 -6.11
C LEU A 98 10.16 10.28 -5.64
N GLU A 99 8.87 10.33 -5.91
CA GLU A 99 7.98 11.43 -5.52
C GLU A 99 6.87 10.97 -4.56
N SER A 100 6.53 9.67 -4.57
CA SER A 100 5.46 9.15 -3.73
C SER A 100 5.71 7.72 -3.25
N ILE A 101 5.27 7.44 -2.04
CA ILE A 101 5.25 6.10 -1.43
C ILE A 101 3.80 5.78 -1.06
N ILE A 102 3.31 4.64 -1.52
CA ILE A 102 1.99 4.10 -1.18
C ILE A 102 2.20 2.78 -0.46
N VAL A 103 1.61 2.60 0.70
CA VAL A 103 1.66 1.35 1.47
C VAL A 103 0.24 0.83 1.68
N LEU A 104 -0.01 -0.37 1.22
CA LEU A 104 -1.27 -1.07 1.44
C LEU A 104 -1.22 -1.84 2.75
N ASP A 105 -2.28 -1.71 3.57
CA ASP A 105 -2.44 -2.40 4.85
C ASP A 105 -1.18 -2.27 5.75
N GLU A 106 -0.80 -1.03 6.07
CA GLU A 106 0.44 -0.68 6.78
C GLU A 106 0.60 -1.37 8.15
N GLY A 107 -0.52 -1.76 8.78
CA GLY A 107 -0.55 -2.52 10.03
C GLY A 107 -0.37 -4.03 9.84
N SER A 108 -0.20 -4.54 8.62
CA SER A 108 0.00 -5.96 8.37
C SER A 108 1.31 -6.46 8.99
N GLU A 109 1.26 -7.62 9.68
CA GLU A 109 2.46 -8.27 10.22
C GLU A 109 3.50 -8.61 9.16
N GLN A 110 3.09 -8.79 7.90
CA GLN A 110 3.99 -9.06 6.78
C GLN A 110 4.90 -7.88 6.44
N HIS A 111 4.58 -6.68 6.91
CA HIS A 111 5.41 -5.49 6.80
C HIS A 111 6.50 -5.40 7.88
N TYR A 112 6.49 -6.31 8.85
CA TYR A 112 7.47 -6.33 9.92
C TYR A 112 8.59 -7.34 9.65
N GLU A 113 9.85 -6.91 9.77
CA GLU A 113 11.03 -7.78 9.77
C GLU A 113 11.43 -8.09 11.19
N VAL A 114 11.26 -9.34 11.59
CA VAL A 114 11.56 -9.80 12.95
C VAL A 114 13.05 -10.06 13.20
N ARG A 115 13.82 -10.26 12.13
CA ARG A 115 15.27 -10.49 12.24
C ARG A 115 15.99 -9.21 12.62
N SER A 116 17.03 -9.34 13.41
CA SER A 116 17.85 -8.18 13.81
C SER A 116 18.58 -7.54 12.62
N PRO A 117 18.56 -6.20 12.49
CA PRO A 117 17.77 -5.24 13.26
C PRO A 117 16.30 -5.26 12.83
N GLY A 118 15.37 -5.46 13.78
CA GLY A 118 13.94 -5.42 13.48
C GLY A 118 13.51 -4.06 12.93
N TRP A 119 12.59 -4.05 11.92
CA TRP A 119 12.08 -2.83 11.32
C TRP A 119 10.68 -3.05 10.71
N ASN A 120 9.94 -1.97 10.54
CA ASN A 120 8.63 -1.99 9.91
C ASN A 120 8.62 -1.09 8.67
N VAL A 121 7.92 -1.52 7.60
CA VAL A 121 7.74 -0.74 6.36
C VAL A 121 7.20 0.63 6.65
N ARG A 122 6.18 0.73 7.50
CA ARG A 122 5.57 2.00 7.91
C ARG A 122 6.62 2.99 8.39
N ASP A 123 7.47 2.58 9.32
CA ASP A 123 8.45 3.46 9.95
C ASP A 123 9.51 3.92 8.95
N VAL A 124 9.98 3.00 8.10
CA VAL A 124 10.94 3.33 7.03
C VAL A 124 10.30 4.26 5.98
N ALA A 125 9.06 4.01 5.59
CA ALA A 125 8.33 4.88 4.64
C ALA A 125 8.16 6.29 5.19
N ILE A 126 7.80 6.43 6.48
CA ILE A 126 7.71 7.71 7.18
C ILE A 126 9.07 8.44 7.15
N LEU A 127 10.15 7.75 7.52
CA LEU A 127 11.51 8.34 7.54
C LEU A 127 11.93 8.79 6.13
N ARG A 128 11.66 7.99 5.11
CA ARG A 128 11.95 8.36 3.72
C ARG A 128 11.16 9.58 3.27
N ALA A 129 9.86 9.59 3.57
CA ALA A 129 8.98 10.71 3.23
C ALA A 129 9.43 12.01 3.90
N MET A 130 9.88 11.94 5.16
CA MET A 130 10.40 13.10 5.87
C MET A 130 11.72 13.61 5.30
N LYS A 131 12.66 12.70 4.99
CA LYS A 131 14.01 13.08 4.53
C LYS A 131 14.03 13.68 3.13
N SER A 132 13.11 13.23 2.27
CA SER A 132 13.14 13.57 0.85
C SER A 132 11.90 14.34 0.39
N ASP A 133 11.07 14.82 1.32
CA ASP A 133 9.83 15.55 1.02
C ASP A 133 8.93 14.82 0.02
N LEU A 134 8.66 13.53 0.30
CA LEU A 134 7.83 12.68 -0.56
C LEU A 134 6.37 12.70 -0.11
N ASN A 135 5.48 12.49 -1.06
CA ASN A 135 4.10 12.15 -0.74
C ASN A 135 4.04 10.76 -0.11
N LEU A 136 3.29 10.61 0.97
CA LEU A 136 3.09 9.34 1.67
C LEU A 136 1.60 9.04 1.78
N THR A 137 1.19 7.90 1.27
CA THR A 137 -0.19 7.46 1.34
C THR A 137 -0.26 6.07 1.94
N PHE A 138 -0.91 5.94 3.06
CA PHE A 138 -1.33 4.66 3.61
C PHE A 138 -2.76 4.35 3.16
N VAL A 139 -3.02 3.12 2.81
CA VAL A 139 -4.32 2.66 2.32
C VAL A 139 -4.69 1.38 3.04
N GLY A 140 -5.85 1.32 3.68
CA GLY A 140 -6.26 0.12 4.41
C GLY A 140 -7.66 0.19 5.01
N TYR A 141 -8.08 -0.90 5.64
CA TYR A 141 -9.37 -0.99 6.31
C TYR A 141 -9.40 -0.30 7.68
N SER A 142 -8.28 -0.30 8.38
CA SER A 142 -8.10 0.45 9.62
C SER A 142 -6.64 0.83 9.80
N PRO A 143 -6.35 1.99 10.39
CA PRO A 143 -4.97 2.35 10.72
C PRO A 143 -4.46 1.50 11.90
N SER A 144 -3.16 1.23 11.91
CA SER A 144 -2.48 0.72 13.11
C SER A 144 -2.55 1.74 14.25
N SER A 145 -2.30 1.30 15.48
CA SER A 145 -2.28 2.20 16.65
C SER A 145 -1.29 3.36 16.49
N GLU A 146 -0.15 3.10 15.86
CA GLU A 146 0.89 4.10 15.61
C GLU A 146 0.45 5.13 14.57
N VAL A 147 -0.18 4.69 13.48
CA VAL A 147 -0.70 5.60 12.46
C VAL A 147 -1.93 6.36 13.00
N ALA A 148 -2.80 5.74 13.80
CA ALA A 148 -3.90 6.40 14.46
C ALA A 148 -3.41 7.58 15.32
N ARG A 149 -2.32 7.38 16.08
CA ARG A 149 -1.68 8.44 16.86
C ARG A 149 -1.12 9.58 15.99
N LEU A 150 -0.58 9.26 14.81
CA LEU A 150 -0.12 10.27 13.86
C LEU A 150 -1.28 11.05 13.23
N ILE A 151 -2.44 10.41 13.05
CA ILE A 151 -3.67 11.08 12.61
C ILE A 151 -4.20 12.00 13.71
N GLU A 152 -4.25 11.56 14.95
CA GLU A 152 -4.66 12.38 16.10
C GLU A 152 -3.79 13.62 16.27
N SER A 153 -2.49 13.48 16.08
CA SER A 153 -1.52 14.59 16.11
C SER A 153 -1.55 15.48 14.86
N LYS A 154 -2.40 15.19 13.88
CA LYS A 154 -2.50 15.90 12.59
C LYS A 154 -1.20 15.87 11.76
N TRP A 155 -0.35 14.89 11.98
CA TRP A 155 0.84 14.66 11.16
C TRP A 155 0.51 13.90 9.88
N ILE A 156 -0.55 13.06 9.92
CA ILE A 156 -1.16 12.38 8.78
C ILE A 156 -2.62 12.85 8.68
N ASP A 157 -3.04 13.24 7.49
CA ASP A 157 -4.43 13.55 7.19
C ASP A 157 -5.23 12.26 7.04
N PHE A 158 -6.42 12.21 7.63
CA PHE A 158 -7.33 11.07 7.49
C PHE A 158 -8.39 11.34 6.44
N SER A 159 -8.56 10.41 5.51
CA SER A 159 -9.62 10.42 4.51
C SER A 159 -10.36 9.09 4.51
N SER A 160 -11.68 9.12 4.40
CA SER A 160 -12.51 7.91 4.33
C SER A 160 -13.39 7.93 3.10
N ILE A 161 -13.44 6.78 2.41
CA ILE A 161 -14.35 6.58 1.31
C ILE A 161 -15.69 6.15 1.87
N ARG A 162 -16.75 6.80 1.40
CA ARG A 162 -18.10 6.39 1.73
C ARG A 162 -18.54 5.26 0.79
N SER A 163 -19.01 4.16 1.36
CA SER A 163 -19.68 3.07 0.65
C SER A 163 -20.99 2.74 1.34
N ARG A 164 -21.98 2.40 0.53
CA ARG A 164 -23.22 1.79 1.06
C ARG A 164 -23.01 0.28 1.09
N VAL A 165 -23.17 -0.31 2.25
CA VAL A 165 -23.18 -1.76 2.45
C VAL A 165 -24.61 -2.14 2.77
N GLU A 166 -25.20 -3.04 2.00
CA GLU A 166 -26.40 -3.73 2.40
C GLU A 166 -26.04 -4.77 3.47
N VAL A 167 -26.61 -4.62 4.64
CA VAL A 167 -26.39 -5.56 5.75
C VAL A 167 -27.65 -6.38 5.92
N SER A 168 -27.56 -7.67 5.63
CA SER A 168 -28.62 -8.64 5.92
C SER A 168 -28.30 -9.35 7.22
N ALA A 169 -29.23 -9.32 8.16
CA ALA A 169 -29.12 -10.06 9.40
C ALA A 169 -29.88 -11.39 9.27
N PHE A 170 -29.19 -12.48 9.52
CA PHE A 170 -29.77 -13.83 9.55
C PHE A 170 -29.91 -14.27 11.00
N PRO A 171 -31.17 -14.60 11.48
CA PRO A 171 -31.33 -15.14 12.81
C PRO A 171 -30.62 -16.51 12.90
N GLN A 172 -29.82 -16.67 13.91
CA GLN A 172 -29.11 -17.91 14.21
C GLN A 172 -29.97 -18.78 15.14
N SER A 173 -30.18 -20.04 14.79
CA SER A 173 -30.84 -21.02 15.66
C SER A 173 -29.85 -21.59 16.67
N HIS A 174 -30.34 -22.01 17.83
CA HIS A 174 -29.50 -22.54 18.90
C HIS A 174 -28.69 -23.79 18.38
N GLY A 175 -27.38 -23.74 18.49
CA GLY A 175 -26.47 -24.84 18.02
C GLY A 175 -26.03 -24.73 16.57
N GLU A 176 -26.48 -23.77 15.78
CA GLU A 176 -25.96 -23.54 14.43
C GLU A 176 -24.75 -22.59 14.48
N LEU A 177 -23.64 -23.01 13.88
CA LEU A 177 -22.45 -22.15 13.68
C LEU A 177 -22.67 -21.14 12.53
N ILE A 178 -23.38 -21.56 11.49
CA ILE A 178 -23.71 -20.75 10.31
C ILE A 178 -25.21 -20.91 10.08
N PRO A 179 -25.99 -19.81 10.00
CA PRO A 179 -27.43 -19.89 9.69
C PRO A 179 -27.68 -20.63 8.38
N SER A 180 -28.58 -21.61 8.39
CA SER A 180 -28.89 -22.44 7.21
C SER A 180 -29.34 -21.63 5.99
N ARG A 181 -29.98 -20.46 6.20
CA ARG A 181 -30.35 -19.54 5.11
C ARG A 181 -29.16 -18.89 4.43
N LEU A 182 -28.05 -18.68 5.15
CA LEU A 182 -26.82 -18.13 4.56
C LEU A 182 -26.15 -19.12 3.63
N MET A 183 -26.27 -20.43 3.89
CA MET A 183 -25.71 -21.48 3.06
C MET A 183 -26.30 -21.57 1.65
N GLY A 184 -27.49 -20.98 1.44
CA GLY A 184 -28.12 -20.91 0.12
C GLY A 184 -27.73 -19.70 -0.73
N GLU A 185 -26.99 -18.75 -0.14
CA GLU A 185 -26.53 -17.52 -0.82
C GLU A 185 -25.01 -17.50 -1.12
N ILE A 186 -24.29 -18.54 -0.66
CA ILE A 186 -22.87 -18.76 -0.92
C ILE A 186 -22.69 -19.71 -2.11
#